data_c2d542ef48e02919abe6b6cadb2640e7
#
_entry.id   c2d542ef48e02919abe6b6cadb2640e7
#
_cell.length_a   1.000
_cell.length_b   1.000
_cell.length_c   1.000
_cell.angle_alpha   90.00
_cell.angle_beta   90.00
_cell.angle_gamma   90.00
#
_symmetry.space_group_name_H-M   'P 1'
#
loop_
_entity.id
_entity.type
_entity.pdbx_description
1 polymer ?
#
loop_
_entity_poly.entity_id
_entity_poly.type
_entity_poly.pdbx_seq_one_letter_code
_entity_poly.pdbx_strand_id
1 'polypeptide(L)' 'MAERRQFSPMQKLIILQRASYCCEICGVTLTADNFHADHKVPYSRGGKTAIYNGQALCSTFNLKKGNR' A
#
# COMPACT_ATOMS: atom_id res chain seq x y z
N MET A 1 12.70 -5.88 -18.50
CA MET A 1 11.30 -5.48 -18.39
C MET A 1 11.14 -4.48 -17.26
N ALA A 2 10.36 -3.42 -17.47
CA ALA A 2 10.20 -2.40 -16.45
C ALA A 2 9.33 -2.91 -15.30
N GLU A 3 9.67 -2.51 -14.09
CA GLU A 3 8.91 -2.85 -12.91
C GLU A 3 7.60 -2.05 -12.92
N ARG A 4 6.52 -2.67 -12.44
CA ARG A 4 5.24 -1.99 -12.38
C ARG A 4 5.25 -0.97 -11.25
N ARG A 5 4.65 0.19 -11.50
CA ARG A 5 4.55 1.22 -10.47
C ARG A 5 3.46 0.91 -9.45
N GLN A 6 2.47 0.12 -9.83
CA GLN A 6 1.37 -0.21 -8.94
C GLN A 6 1.44 -1.67 -8.56
N PHE A 7 1.05 -1.96 -7.34
CA PHE A 7 0.98 -3.34 -6.89
C PHE A 7 -0.09 -4.09 -7.67
N SER A 8 0.21 -5.34 -8.01
CA SER A 8 -0.76 -6.20 -8.67
C SER A 8 -1.89 -6.55 -7.69
N PRO A 9 -3.04 -7.04 -8.20
CA PRO A 9 -4.11 -7.47 -7.31
C PRO A 9 -3.66 -8.51 -6.28
N MET A 10 -2.80 -9.45 -6.69
CA MET A 10 -2.29 -10.45 -5.77
C MET A 10 -1.40 -9.84 -4.69
N GLN A 11 -0.53 -8.92 -5.09
CA GLN A 11 0.32 -8.23 -4.14
C GLN A 11 -0.52 -7.42 -3.16
N LYS A 12 -1.56 -6.74 -3.64
CA LYS A 12 -2.45 -5.97 -2.79
C LYS A 12 -3.12 -6.87 -1.76
N LEU A 13 -3.57 -8.04 -2.19
CA LEU A 13 -4.22 -8.96 -1.27
C LEU A 13 -3.26 -9.43 -0.18
N ILE A 14 -2.04 -9.77 -0.56
CA ILE A 14 -1.05 -10.23 0.40
C ILE A 14 -0.71 -9.12 1.40
N ILE A 15 -0.56 -7.89 0.90
CA ILE A 15 -0.27 -6.75 1.76
C ILE A 15 -1.42 -6.53 2.74
N LEU A 16 -2.65 -6.63 2.27
CA LEU A 16 -3.83 -6.45 3.10
C LEU A 16 -3.93 -7.54 4.16
N GLN A 17 -3.71 -8.78 3.77
CA GLN A 17 -3.74 -9.91 4.72
C GLN A 17 -2.65 -9.79 5.77
N ARG A 18 -1.45 -9.37 5.35
CA ARG A 18 -0.33 -9.21 6.27
C ARG A 18 -0.64 -8.12 7.29
N ALA A 19 -1.40 -7.11 6.91
CA ALA A 19 -1.79 -6.03 7.81
C ALA A 19 -3.02 -6.39 8.66
N SER A 20 -3.51 -7.62 8.55
CA SER A 20 -4.70 -8.08 9.28
C SER A 20 -5.92 -7.23 8.95
N TYR A 21 -6.02 -6.79 7.70
CA TYR A 21 -7.13 -6.02 7.18
C TYR A 21 -7.33 -4.70 7.93
N CYS A 22 -6.26 -4.14 8.46
CA CYS A 22 -6.31 -2.86 9.17
C CYS A 22 -5.26 -1.91 8.62
N CYS A 23 -5.59 -0.62 8.67
CA CYS A 23 -4.62 0.41 8.29
C CYS A 23 -3.40 0.31 9.21
N GLU A 24 -2.22 0.31 8.64
CA GLU A 24 -1.00 0.13 9.42
C GLU A 24 -0.64 1.36 10.25
N ILE A 25 -1.32 2.47 10.01
CA ILE A 25 -1.06 3.71 10.75
C ILE A 25 -2.12 3.95 11.82
N CYS A 26 -3.40 3.96 11.43
CA CYS A 26 -4.46 4.31 12.37
C CYS A 26 -5.25 3.10 12.88
N GLY A 27 -5.09 1.94 12.27
CA GLY A 27 -5.75 0.73 12.73
C GLY A 27 -7.19 0.55 12.28
N VAL A 28 -7.72 1.45 11.47
CA VAL A 28 -9.10 1.31 11.01
C VAL A 28 -9.22 0.08 10.11
N THR A 29 -10.35 -0.61 10.21
CA THR A 29 -10.60 -1.78 9.36
C THR A 29 -10.63 -1.36 7.90
N LEU A 30 -9.90 -2.10 7.06
CA LEU A 30 -9.82 -1.83 5.64
C LEU A 30 -10.81 -2.68 4.87
N THR A 31 -11.47 -2.05 3.91
CA THR A 31 -12.40 -2.69 3.00
C THR A 31 -11.95 -2.43 1.59
N ALA A 32 -12.65 -3.03 0.61
CA ALA A 32 -12.34 -2.78 -0.79
C ALA A 32 -12.46 -1.30 -1.14
N ASP A 33 -13.27 -0.55 -0.40
CA ASP A 33 -13.54 0.85 -0.72
C ASP A 33 -12.48 1.81 -0.17
N ASN A 34 -11.85 1.46 0.96
CA ASN A 34 -10.92 2.39 1.59
C ASN A 34 -9.48 1.91 1.65
N PHE A 35 -9.20 0.75 1.06
CA PHE A 35 -7.85 0.18 1.10
C PHE A 35 -6.99 0.71 -0.04
N HIS A 36 -5.78 1.12 0.32
CA HIS A 36 -4.77 1.51 -0.65
C HIS A 36 -3.46 0.83 -0.31
N ALA A 37 -2.86 0.18 -1.30
CA ALA A 37 -1.52 -0.37 -1.13
C ALA A 37 -0.53 0.72 -1.53
N ASP A 38 0.36 1.05 -0.63
CA ASP A 38 1.29 2.14 -0.82
C ASP A 38 2.73 1.67 -0.67
N HIS A 39 3.66 2.36 -1.32
CA HIS A 39 5.09 2.05 -1.20
C HIS A 39 5.63 2.69 0.08
N LYS A 40 6.32 1.90 0.90
CA LYS A 40 6.98 2.46 2.10
C LYS A 40 8.06 3.45 1.68
N VAL A 41 8.91 3.03 0.75
CA VAL A 41 9.85 3.93 0.09
C VAL A 41 9.21 4.29 -1.25
N PRO A 42 9.01 5.58 -1.55
CA PRO A 42 8.32 5.98 -2.78
C PRO A 42 9.00 5.43 -4.02
N TYR A 43 8.20 5.07 -5.01
CA TYR A 43 8.73 4.56 -6.27
C TYR A 43 9.71 5.55 -6.90
N SER A 44 9.39 6.84 -6.81
CA SER A 44 10.24 7.89 -7.37
C SER A 44 11.59 7.99 -6.67
N ARG A 45 11.73 7.40 -5.49
CA ARG A 45 12.99 7.37 -4.75
C ARG A 45 13.66 6.00 -4.82
N GLY A 46 13.26 5.18 -5.79
CA GLY A 46 13.86 3.87 -5.94
C GLY A 46 13.16 2.76 -5.18
N GLY A 47 12.03 3.05 -4.57
CA GLY A 47 11.27 2.03 -3.86
C GLY A 47 10.69 1.02 -4.83
N LYS A 48 10.85 -0.26 -4.50
CA LYS A 48 10.40 -1.33 -5.38
C LYS A 48 8.93 -1.64 -5.18
N THR A 49 8.27 -2.08 -6.25
CA THR A 49 6.91 -2.57 -6.19
C THR A 49 6.96 -4.04 -5.77
N ALA A 50 7.29 -4.25 -4.52
CA ALA A 50 7.45 -5.57 -3.94
C ALA A 50 6.71 -5.61 -2.62
N ILE A 51 6.29 -6.81 -2.22
CA ILE A 51 5.48 -6.96 -1.01
C ILE A 51 6.17 -6.38 0.22
N TYR A 52 7.49 -6.59 0.33
CA TYR A 52 8.23 -6.09 1.49
C TYR A 52 8.24 -4.56 1.56
N ASN A 53 8.00 -3.88 0.45
CA ASN A 53 7.95 -2.43 0.40
C ASN A 53 6.52 -1.91 0.31
N GLY A 54 5.54 -2.78 0.54
CA GLY A 54 4.13 -2.39 0.50
C GLY A 54 3.58 -2.21 1.89
N GLN A 55 2.64 -1.29 2.02
CA GLN A 55 1.90 -1.13 3.26
C GLN A 55 0.44 -0.87 2.96
N ALA A 56 -0.41 -1.26 3.89
CA ALA A 56 -1.85 -1.11 3.76
C ALA A 56 -2.28 0.16 4.47
N LEU A 57 -2.88 1.08 3.73
CA LEU A 57 -3.33 2.36 4.27
C LEU A 57 -4.79 2.58 3.96
N CYS A 58 -5.48 3.30 4.84
CA CYS A 58 -6.83 3.77 4.56
C CYS A 58 -6.74 5.01 3.67
N SER A 59 -7.90 5.39 3.09
CA SER A 59 -7.93 6.54 2.18
C SER A 59 -7.38 7.81 2.81
N THR A 60 -7.71 8.05 4.08
CA THR A 60 -7.27 9.25 4.76
C THR A 60 -5.75 9.35 4.81
N PHE A 61 -5.09 8.28 5.23
CA PHE A 61 -3.63 8.31 5.35
C PHE A 61 -2.93 8.17 4.01
N ASN A 62 -3.58 7.52 3.05
CA ASN A 62 -3.03 7.48 1.71
C ASN A 62 -3.00 8.90 1.11
N LEU A 63 -4.07 9.66 1.31
CA LEU A 63 -4.11 11.04 0.83
C LEU A 63 -3.14 11.93 1.57
N LYS A 64 -3.00 11.75 2.88
CA LYS A 64 -2.04 12.55 3.65
C LYS A 64 -0.61 12.29 3.23
N LYS A 65 -0.29 11.03 2.98
CA LYS A 65 1.01 10.68 2.47
C LYS A 65 1.22 11.29 1.10
N GLY A 66 0.14 11.31 0.35
CA GLY A 66 0.08 12.06 -0.88
C GLY A 66 1.02 11.58 -1.92
N ASN A 67 1.39 12.50 -2.73
CA ASN A 67 2.22 12.23 -3.83
C ASN A 67 3.56 12.81 -3.60
N ARG A 68 4.19 12.42 -2.65
CA ARG A 68 5.54 12.83 -2.43
C ARG A 68 6.46 12.41 -3.48
#